data_b9033c59222912dde2fd9ae43ae586bc
#
_entry.id   b9033c59222912dde2fd9ae43ae586bc
#
_cell.length_a   1.000
_cell.length_b   1.000
_cell.length_c   1.000
_cell.angle_alpha   90.00
_cell.angle_beta   90.00
_cell.angle_gamma   90.00
#
_symmetry.space_group_name_H-M   'P 1'
#
loop_
_entity.id
_entity.type
_entity.pdbx_description
1 polymer ?
#
loop_
_entity_poly.entity_id
_entity_poly.type
_entity_poly.pdbx_seq_one_letter_code
_entity_poly.pdbx_strand_id
1 'polypeptide(L)'
;MNTPERPLHDYVAEVSERTEVRKGIPLPMGTHEYGGGVNFAFFSRHASRVRLELFDLPADATPARVIDLDSARNRTGDMWHVWVKGIRPGQLYAYRVDGPYQPREGHRFNFNKLLLDPFAAAISLLPDWDFGPARGYDLSAPERDLVYSKVDDAGAMPKCVFTHEHFHWHDDRPLRHPWSKTVIYETHVRGFTIHPSSGVEHPGTYRGLMEKIPYLKELGVTAVELMPVHEFNEYHAAGINPQTGKPLRNYWGYDPVAFFAPKASYSSAGGLGQQKLEFKEMVRAFHKAGIEVILDVVFNHTAEGEDVYKRQVVERIADQQQFLDRHAEKFCCVQQRQRMRFLLRQSIAG
;
A
#
# COMPACT_ATOMS: atom_id res chain seq x y z
N MET A 1 32.51 -3.58 34.86
CA MET A 1 31.60 -4.71 35.10
C MET A 1 30.69 -4.81 33.84
N ASN A 2 30.99 -5.76 32.97
CA ASN A 2 30.21 -5.99 31.76
C ASN A 2 28.98 -6.79 32.14
N THR A 3 27.81 -6.21 31.92
CA THR A 3 26.53 -6.94 31.98
C THR A 3 26.50 -7.90 30.79
N PRO A 4 26.26 -9.21 30.97
CA PRO A 4 26.21 -10.14 29.86
C PRO A 4 25.02 -9.82 28.98
N GLU A 5 25.25 -9.68 27.67
CA GLU A 5 24.18 -9.59 26.66
C GLU A 5 23.37 -10.88 26.73
N ARG A 6 22.02 -10.76 26.94
CA ARG A 6 21.10 -11.89 26.88
C ARG A 6 21.03 -12.39 25.44
N PRO A 7 20.99 -13.71 25.20
CA PRO A 7 20.82 -14.26 23.87
C PRO A 7 19.49 -13.83 23.25
N LEU A 8 19.51 -13.59 21.95
CA LEU A 8 18.33 -13.18 21.16
C LEU A 8 17.11 -14.11 21.36
N HIS A 9 17.37 -15.39 21.66
CA HIS A 9 16.36 -16.42 21.90
C HIS A 9 15.48 -16.12 23.11
N ASP A 10 16.04 -15.55 24.17
CA ASP A 10 15.28 -15.19 25.39
C ASP A 10 14.39 -13.98 25.16
N TYR A 11 14.77 -13.09 24.25
CA TYR A 11 13.98 -11.94 23.84
C TYR A 11 12.74 -12.35 23.02
N VAL A 12 12.87 -13.37 22.16
CA VAL A 12 11.77 -13.90 21.32
C VAL A 12 10.76 -14.65 22.18
N ALA A 13 11.20 -15.39 23.18
CA ALA A 13 10.32 -16.11 24.12
C ALA A 13 9.50 -15.14 25.01
N GLU A 14 10.11 -14.07 25.53
CA GLU A 14 9.39 -13.05 26.33
C GLU A 14 8.35 -12.24 25.51
N VAL A 15 8.55 -12.07 24.20
CA VAL A 15 7.59 -11.38 23.31
C VAL A 15 6.40 -12.28 23.02
N SER A 16 6.58 -13.60 22.91
CA SER A 16 5.51 -14.59 22.63
C SER A 16 4.47 -14.67 23.76
N GLU A 17 4.87 -14.48 25.02
CA GLU A 17 3.94 -14.61 26.16
C GLU A 17 3.05 -13.39 26.44
N ARG A 18 3.31 -12.24 25.82
CA ARG A 18 2.64 -10.96 26.17
C ARG A 18 1.65 -10.41 25.16
N THR A 19 1.35 -11.10 24.08
CA THR A 19 0.48 -10.52 23.05
C THR A 19 -0.98 -10.88 23.26
N GLU A 20 -1.68 -10.00 23.96
CA GLU A 20 -3.14 -10.10 24.16
C GLU A 20 -3.89 -9.82 22.83
N VAL A 21 -4.88 -10.64 22.53
CA VAL A 21 -5.78 -10.50 21.38
C VAL A 21 -7.20 -10.25 21.87
N ARG A 22 -7.84 -9.18 21.38
CA ARG A 22 -9.20 -8.80 21.73
C ARG A 22 -10.09 -8.67 20.49
N LYS A 23 -11.38 -8.48 20.70
CA LYS A 23 -12.39 -8.33 19.65
C LYS A 23 -12.04 -7.24 18.61
N GLY A 24 -11.49 -6.11 18.97
CA GLY A 24 -11.30 -4.98 18.07
C GLY A 24 -12.60 -4.19 17.79
N ILE A 25 -12.48 -3.21 16.88
CA ILE A 25 -13.57 -2.33 16.43
C ILE A 25 -13.64 -2.33 14.89
N PRO A 26 -14.86 -2.21 14.30
CA PRO A 26 -15.04 -2.33 12.86
C PRO A 26 -14.52 -1.15 12.04
N LEU A 27 -14.34 0.02 12.65
CA LEU A 27 -13.90 1.24 11.98
C LEU A 27 -12.91 2.02 12.86
N PRO A 28 -11.97 2.75 12.22
CA PRO A 28 -11.73 2.85 10.78
C PRO A 28 -11.12 1.56 10.20
N MET A 29 -11.22 1.39 8.87
CA MET A 29 -10.59 0.27 8.16
C MET A 29 -9.07 0.45 8.07
N GLY A 30 -8.34 -0.65 7.88
CA GLY A 30 -6.90 -0.70 7.94
C GLY A 30 -6.38 -0.94 9.35
N THR A 31 -5.18 -0.48 9.63
CA THR A 31 -4.52 -0.61 10.93
C THR A 31 -4.51 0.72 11.67
N HIS A 32 -4.94 0.71 12.94
CA HIS A 32 -5.01 1.92 13.77
C HIS A 32 -4.53 1.66 15.19
N GLU A 33 -3.74 2.58 15.74
CA GLU A 33 -3.37 2.56 17.15
C GLU A 33 -4.62 2.84 18.00
N TYR A 34 -4.94 1.91 18.90
CA TYR A 34 -6.12 2.01 19.77
C TYR A 34 -5.88 1.29 21.08
N GLY A 35 -6.12 1.98 22.21
CA GLY A 35 -6.12 1.35 23.53
C GLY A 35 -4.82 0.62 23.92
N GLY A 36 -3.66 1.09 23.47
CA GLY A 36 -2.35 0.49 23.76
C GLY A 36 -1.99 -0.74 22.93
N GLY A 37 -2.68 -0.97 21.84
CA GLY A 37 -2.40 -1.97 20.80
C GLY A 37 -2.81 -1.48 19.43
N VAL A 38 -2.91 -2.37 18.46
CA VAL A 38 -3.28 -2.06 17.08
C VAL A 38 -4.57 -2.79 16.73
N ASN A 39 -5.54 -2.04 16.23
CA ASN A 39 -6.76 -2.56 15.65
C ASN A 39 -6.54 -2.80 14.16
N PHE A 40 -6.90 -3.98 13.70
CA PHE A 40 -6.91 -4.40 12.29
C PHE A 40 -8.37 -4.54 11.88
N ALA A 41 -8.79 -3.87 10.81
CA ALA A 41 -10.17 -3.95 10.34
C ALA A 41 -10.25 -3.88 8.82
N PHE A 42 -11.05 -4.76 8.20
CA PHE A 42 -11.30 -4.75 6.78
C PHE A 42 -12.69 -5.29 6.44
N PHE A 43 -13.15 -4.97 5.25
CA PHE A 43 -14.45 -5.41 4.74
C PHE A 43 -14.33 -6.77 4.05
N SER A 44 -15.22 -7.73 4.38
CA SER A 44 -15.45 -8.92 3.56
C SER A 44 -16.82 -9.53 3.86
N ARG A 45 -17.77 -9.32 2.93
CA ARG A 45 -19.16 -9.78 3.06
C ARG A 45 -19.29 -11.30 3.05
N HIS A 46 -18.63 -11.95 2.12
CA HIS A 46 -18.80 -13.38 1.83
C HIS A 46 -17.71 -14.28 2.44
N ALA A 47 -16.79 -13.68 3.22
CA ALA A 47 -15.79 -14.46 3.93
C ALA A 47 -16.45 -15.38 4.96
N SER A 48 -16.08 -16.66 4.91
CA SER A 48 -16.45 -17.68 5.92
C SER A 48 -15.38 -17.85 6.98
N ARG A 49 -14.10 -17.60 6.64
CA ARG A 49 -12.95 -17.68 7.53
C ARG A 49 -11.96 -16.56 7.21
N VAL A 50 -11.38 -15.98 8.24
CA VAL A 50 -10.34 -14.95 8.13
C VAL A 50 -9.21 -15.27 9.09
N ARG A 51 -7.99 -15.07 8.60
CA ARG A 51 -6.76 -15.21 9.38
C ARG A 51 -5.91 -13.96 9.17
N LEU A 52 -5.42 -13.38 10.26
CA LEU A 52 -4.36 -12.39 10.27
C LEU A 52 -3.03 -13.11 10.47
N GLU A 53 -2.07 -12.90 9.59
CA GLU A 53 -0.72 -13.42 9.66
C GLU A 53 0.28 -12.29 9.88
N LEU A 54 1.16 -12.43 10.87
CA LEU A 54 2.23 -11.49 11.18
C LEU A 54 3.58 -12.11 10.78
N PHE A 55 4.44 -11.31 10.17
CA PHE A 55 5.73 -11.76 9.63
C PHE A 55 6.87 -10.90 10.20
N ASP A 56 8.06 -11.47 10.25
CA ASP A 56 9.27 -10.77 10.67
C ASP A 56 10.02 -10.15 9.48
N LEU A 57 10.07 -10.86 8.35
CA LEU A 57 10.78 -10.41 7.14
C LEU A 57 9.83 -10.37 5.92
N PRO A 58 10.08 -9.46 4.94
CA PRO A 58 9.26 -9.36 3.72
C PRO A 58 9.18 -10.64 2.89
N ALA A 59 10.26 -11.44 2.85
CA ALA A 59 10.34 -12.68 2.07
C ALA A 59 9.91 -13.94 2.83
N ASP A 60 9.47 -13.82 4.09
CA ASP A 60 9.06 -14.99 4.86
C ASP A 60 7.86 -15.69 4.21
N ALA A 61 8.03 -16.99 3.97
CA ALA A 61 6.96 -17.87 3.51
C ALA A 61 6.08 -18.39 4.66
N THR A 62 6.60 -18.33 5.89
CA THR A 62 5.90 -18.78 7.10
C THR A 62 5.71 -17.60 8.04
N PRO A 63 4.48 -17.34 8.52
CA PRO A 63 4.25 -16.28 9.48
C PRO A 63 4.88 -16.61 10.83
N ALA A 64 5.45 -15.60 11.49
CA ALA A 64 5.93 -15.68 12.85
C ALA A 64 4.76 -15.87 13.85
N ARG A 65 3.58 -15.37 13.48
CA ARG A 65 2.37 -15.50 14.29
C ARG A 65 1.11 -15.55 13.43
N VAL A 66 0.16 -16.35 13.86
CA VAL A 66 -1.15 -16.54 13.23
C VAL A 66 -2.26 -16.23 14.23
N ILE A 67 -3.27 -15.48 13.77
CA ILE A 67 -4.48 -15.15 14.54
C ILE A 67 -5.70 -15.49 13.69
N ASP A 68 -6.37 -16.59 14.00
CA ASP A 68 -7.66 -16.94 13.38
C ASP A 68 -8.76 -16.07 14.01
N LEU A 69 -9.57 -15.41 13.16
CA LEU A 69 -10.67 -14.56 13.59
C LEU A 69 -11.95 -15.38 13.73
N ASP A 70 -12.57 -15.30 14.88
CA ASP A 70 -13.89 -15.90 15.16
C ASP A 70 -14.99 -14.99 14.58
N SER A 71 -15.80 -15.49 13.67
CA SER A 71 -16.88 -14.73 13.03
C SER A 71 -17.95 -14.25 14.02
N ALA A 72 -18.17 -14.95 15.12
CA ALA A 72 -19.12 -14.53 16.16
C ALA A 72 -18.58 -13.36 17.00
N ARG A 73 -17.25 -13.25 17.13
CA ARG A 73 -16.58 -12.26 17.98
C ARG A 73 -15.91 -11.14 17.18
N ASN A 74 -15.25 -11.48 16.09
CA ASN A 74 -14.39 -10.59 15.33
C ASN A 74 -15.06 -10.03 14.06
N ARG A 75 -16.39 -10.07 13.98
CA ARG A 75 -17.17 -9.55 12.87
C ARG A 75 -18.30 -8.65 13.36
N THR A 76 -18.55 -7.56 12.67
CA THR A 76 -19.69 -6.65 12.88
C THR A 76 -20.26 -6.28 11.50
N GLY A 77 -21.43 -6.83 11.16
CA GLY A 77 -21.93 -6.78 9.80
C GLY A 77 -20.96 -7.46 8.83
N ASP A 78 -20.48 -6.74 7.84
CA ASP A 78 -19.51 -7.24 6.86
C ASP A 78 -18.05 -6.89 7.21
N MET A 79 -17.82 -6.23 8.35
CA MET A 79 -16.50 -5.79 8.80
C MET A 79 -15.87 -6.85 9.72
N TRP A 80 -14.70 -7.35 9.34
CA TRP A 80 -13.85 -8.19 10.17
C TRP A 80 -12.84 -7.33 10.91
N HIS A 81 -12.62 -7.61 12.19
CA HIS A 81 -11.75 -6.79 13.02
C HIS A 81 -11.16 -7.56 14.19
N VAL A 82 -9.94 -7.21 14.55
CA VAL A 82 -9.22 -7.77 15.69
C VAL A 82 -8.28 -6.72 16.27
N TRP A 83 -8.17 -6.68 17.59
CA TRP A 83 -7.21 -5.85 18.28
C TRP A 83 -6.08 -6.70 18.83
N VAL A 84 -4.84 -6.29 18.62
CA VAL A 84 -3.63 -7.02 19.01
C VAL A 84 -2.70 -6.12 19.78
N LYS A 85 -2.31 -6.55 20.99
CA LYS A 85 -1.32 -5.84 21.82
C LYS A 85 0.11 -6.14 21.35
N GLY A 86 1.02 -5.20 21.58
CA GLY A 86 2.46 -5.40 21.35
C GLY A 86 2.92 -5.24 19.91
N ILE A 87 2.02 -4.93 18.98
CA ILE A 87 2.37 -4.57 17.60
C ILE A 87 3.11 -3.23 17.61
N ARG A 88 4.19 -3.16 16.87
CA ARG A 88 5.04 -1.95 16.73
C ARG A 88 5.11 -1.50 15.27
N PRO A 89 5.36 -0.22 14.99
CA PRO A 89 5.64 0.26 13.64
C PRO A 89 6.78 -0.55 13.00
N GLY A 90 6.58 -0.90 11.73
CA GLY A 90 7.43 -1.84 11.00
C GLY A 90 6.92 -3.28 11.03
N GLN A 91 5.93 -3.63 11.88
CA GLN A 91 5.33 -4.97 11.86
C GLN A 91 4.72 -5.28 10.50
N LEU A 92 5.14 -6.41 9.94
CA LEU A 92 4.62 -6.93 8.70
C LEU A 92 3.38 -7.78 8.95
N TYR A 93 2.36 -7.61 8.11
CA TYR A 93 1.11 -8.36 8.23
C TYR A 93 0.44 -8.59 6.87
N ALA A 94 -0.40 -9.61 6.81
CA ALA A 94 -1.31 -9.84 5.70
C ALA A 94 -2.48 -10.72 6.16
N TYR A 95 -3.44 -10.95 5.25
CA TYR A 95 -4.62 -11.75 5.55
C TYR A 95 -4.69 -12.99 4.68
N ARG A 96 -5.29 -14.07 5.21
CA ARG A 96 -5.85 -15.15 4.41
C ARG A 96 -7.35 -15.18 4.63
N VAL A 97 -8.09 -15.29 3.54
CA VAL A 97 -9.55 -15.22 3.60
C VAL A 97 -10.14 -16.39 2.81
N ASP A 98 -11.01 -17.14 3.44
CA ASP A 98 -11.78 -18.23 2.84
C ASP A 98 -13.23 -17.83 2.60
N GLY A 99 -13.88 -18.49 1.65
CA GLY A 99 -15.24 -18.23 1.24
C GLY A 99 -15.61 -19.05 0.00
N PRO A 100 -16.71 -18.70 -0.70
CA PRO A 100 -17.10 -19.43 -1.90
C PRO A 100 -16.09 -19.25 -3.03
N TYR A 101 -15.75 -20.35 -3.72
CA TYR A 101 -15.04 -20.31 -5.00
C TYR A 101 -16.02 -20.64 -6.12
N GLN A 102 -16.70 -19.63 -6.60
CA GLN A 102 -17.72 -19.68 -7.66
C GLN A 102 -17.42 -18.60 -8.70
N PRO A 103 -16.40 -18.81 -9.56
CA PRO A 103 -15.89 -17.78 -10.48
C PRO A 103 -16.95 -17.20 -11.41
N ARG A 104 -17.95 -18.01 -11.81
CA ARG A 104 -19.06 -17.55 -12.67
C ARG A 104 -20.01 -16.56 -11.96
N GLU A 105 -20.03 -16.59 -10.63
CA GLU A 105 -20.81 -15.69 -9.78
C GLU A 105 -19.96 -14.54 -9.20
N GLY A 106 -18.68 -14.45 -9.61
CA GLY A 106 -17.76 -13.42 -9.13
C GLY A 106 -16.97 -13.81 -7.85
N HIS A 107 -17.28 -14.93 -7.21
CA HIS A 107 -16.61 -15.35 -5.99
C HIS A 107 -15.35 -16.17 -6.27
N ARG A 108 -14.20 -15.73 -5.72
CA ARG A 108 -12.89 -16.36 -5.97
C ARG A 108 -12.04 -16.44 -4.70
N PHE A 109 -12.66 -16.75 -3.56
CA PHE A 109 -11.92 -16.90 -2.31
C PHE A 109 -10.93 -18.06 -2.42
N ASN A 110 -9.70 -17.84 -1.96
CA ASN A 110 -8.65 -18.86 -1.96
C ASN A 110 -7.75 -18.67 -0.73
N PHE A 111 -7.90 -19.55 0.26
CA PHE A 111 -7.15 -19.47 1.50
C PHE A 111 -5.64 -19.74 1.34
N ASN A 112 -5.21 -20.30 0.20
CA ASN A 112 -3.78 -20.47 -0.10
C ASN A 112 -3.10 -19.16 -0.51
N LYS A 113 -3.87 -18.07 -0.71
CA LYS A 113 -3.33 -16.77 -1.16
C LYS A 113 -3.26 -15.77 -0.04
N LEU A 114 -2.09 -15.13 0.04
CA LEU A 114 -1.85 -14.03 0.96
C LEU A 114 -2.47 -12.74 0.37
N LEU A 115 -3.34 -12.09 1.11
CA LEU A 115 -4.04 -10.88 0.67
C LEU A 115 -3.48 -9.66 1.39
N LEU A 116 -3.21 -8.61 0.60
CA LEU A 116 -2.88 -7.30 1.14
C LEU A 116 -4.14 -6.62 1.71
N ASP A 117 -3.93 -5.82 2.75
CA ASP A 117 -4.97 -4.94 3.28
C ASP A 117 -5.24 -3.81 2.27
N PRO A 118 -6.47 -3.64 1.77
CA PRO A 118 -6.79 -2.56 0.85
C PRO A 118 -6.52 -1.15 1.42
N PHE A 119 -6.46 -1.02 2.74
CA PHE A 119 -6.17 0.23 3.45
C PHE A 119 -4.74 0.30 3.99
N ALA A 120 -3.86 -0.59 3.56
CA ALA A 120 -2.46 -0.55 3.97
C ALA A 120 -1.83 0.80 3.63
N ALA A 121 -1.21 1.42 4.63
CA ALA A 121 -0.53 2.71 4.47
C ALA A 121 0.94 2.57 4.02
N ALA A 122 1.44 1.35 3.99
CA ALA A 122 2.74 0.99 3.43
C ALA A 122 2.77 -0.50 3.07
N ILE A 123 3.50 -0.84 2.01
CA ILE A 123 3.80 -2.20 1.58
C ILE A 123 5.31 -2.40 1.69
N SER A 124 5.74 -3.57 2.15
CA SER A 124 7.15 -3.88 2.29
C SER A 124 7.86 -3.95 0.94
N LEU A 125 9.07 -3.42 0.87
CA LEU A 125 9.91 -3.62 -0.29
C LEU A 125 10.29 -5.10 -0.40
N LEU A 126 9.93 -5.73 -1.50
CA LEU A 126 10.33 -7.08 -1.86
C LEU A 126 11.01 -7.02 -3.25
N PRO A 127 12.33 -7.21 -3.33
CA PRO A 127 13.01 -7.33 -4.62
C PRO A 127 12.49 -8.52 -5.43
N ASP A 128 12.41 -8.34 -6.74
CA ASP A 128 12.02 -9.39 -7.68
C ASP A 128 10.64 -10.04 -7.38
N TRP A 129 9.69 -9.22 -6.97
CA TRP A 129 8.31 -9.63 -6.73
C TRP A 129 7.73 -10.33 -7.95
N ASP A 130 7.33 -11.59 -7.79
CA ASP A 130 6.79 -12.43 -8.86
C ASP A 130 5.30 -12.73 -8.62
N PHE A 131 4.45 -12.30 -9.55
CA PHE A 131 3.02 -12.62 -9.53
C PHE A 131 2.68 -14.07 -9.91
N GLY A 132 3.62 -14.85 -10.41
CA GLY A 132 3.36 -16.24 -10.79
C GLY A 132 2.73 -17.06 -9.65
N PRO A 133 3.38 -17.15 -8.49
CA PRO A 133 2.80 -17.81 -7.31
C PRO A 133 1.52 -17.15 -6.78
N ALA A 134 1.39 -15.84 -6.92
CA ALA A 134 0.22 -15.09 -6.43
C ALA A 134 -1.06 -15.35 -7.23
N ARG A 135 -0.95 -15.99 -8.40
CA ARG A 135 -2.10 -16.31 -9.24
C ARG A 135 -3.10 -17.20 -8.50
N GLY A 136 -4.35 -16.74 -8.42
CA GLY A 136 -5.40 -17.39 -7.64
C GLY A 136 -5.96 -18.66 -8.24
N TYR A 137 -5.69 -18.94 -9.53
CA TYR A 137 -6.18 -20.11 -10.26
C TYR A 137 -5.04 -20.92 -10.88
N ASP A 138 -5.35 -22.15 -11.31
CA ASP A 138 -4.38 -23.08 -11.88
C ASP A 138 -4.37 -22.98 -13.41
N LEU A 139 -3.30 -22.43 -13.98
CA LEU A 139 -3.13 -22.30 -15.43
C LEU A 139 -2.98 -23.66 -16.13
N SER A 140 -2.52 -24.70 -15.43
CA SER A 140 -2.35 -26.05 -15.99
C SER A 140 -3.66 -26.82 -16.09
N ALA A 141 -4.68 -26.40 -15.34
CA ALA A 141 -5.99 -27.02 -15.38
C ALA A 141 -6.71 -26.70 -16.71
N PRO A 142 -7.39 -27.67 -17.34
CA PRO A 142 -8.18 -27.44 -18.55
C PRO A 142 -9.26 -26.37 -18.36
N GLU A 143 -9.85 -26.31 -17.18
CA GLU A 143 -10.88 -25.35 -16.76
C GLU A 143 -10.31 -23.96 -16.42
N ARG A 144 -8.98 -23.81 -16.42
CA ARG A 144 -8.25 -22.54 -16.17
C ARG A 144 -8.73 -21.84 -14.87
N ASP A 145 -9.34 -20.68 -15.02
CA ASP A 145 -9.75 -19.83 -13.91
C ASP A 145 -10.97 -20.37 -13.11
N LEU A 146 -11.53 -21.49 -13.51
CA LEU A 146 -12.57 -22.20 -12.73
C LEU A 146 -11.99 -23.10 -11.65
N VAL A 147 -10.68 -23.36 -11.67
CA VAL A 147 -9.98 -24.18 -10.65
C VAL A 147 -9.01 -23.29 -9.87
N TYR A 148 -9.17 -23.22 -8.56
CA TYR A 148 -8.28 -22.42 -7.72
C TYR A 148 -6.88 -23.03 -7.58
N SER A 149 -5.86 -22.17 -7.54
CA SER A 149 -4.48 -22.57 -7.29
C SER A 149 -4.29 -23.04 -5.84
N LYS A 150 -3.54 -24.14 -5.66
CA LYS A 150 -3.15 -24.66 -4.34
C LYS A 150 -1.77 -24.19 -3.89
N VAL A 151 -1.09 -23.39 -4.71
CA VAL A 151 0.23 -22.83 -4.40
C VAL A 151 0.11 -21.79 -3.30
N ASP A 152 0.91 -21.91 -2.25
CA ASP A 152 1.09 -20.86 -1.25
C ASP A 152 2.01 -19.77 -1.82
N ASP A 153 1.61 -18.53 -1.73
CA ASP A 153 2.32 -17.39 -2.30
C ASP A 153 3.04 -16.52 -1.25
N ALA A 154 3.00 -16.89 0.02
CA ALA A 154 3.50 -16.03 1.09
C ALA A 154 4.97 -15.60 0.88
N GLY A 155 5.83 -16.48 0.39
CA GLY A 155 7.25 -16.15 0.12
C GLY A 155 7.47 -15.25 -1.10
N ALA A 156 6.47 -15.15 -2.00
CA ALA A 156 6.55 -14.37 -3.23
C ALA A 156 5.83 -13.02 -3.15
N MET A 157 4.97 -12.83 -2.15
CA MET A 157 4.18 -11.61 -1.98
C MET A 157 4.80 -10.67 -0.95
N PRO A 158 4.84 -9.35 -1.23
CA PRO A 158 5.15 -8.38 -0.19
C PRO A 158 4.07 -8.38 0.90
N LYS A 159 4.38 -7.78 2.04
CA LYS A 159 3.48 -7.69 3.19
C LYS A 159 3.05 -6.24 3.40
N CYS A 160 1.89 -6.05 3.97
CA CYS A 160 1.50 -4.77 4.54
C CYS A 160 2.39 -4.43 5.72
N VAL A 161 2.66 -3.15 5.93
CA VAL A 161 3.47 -2.66 7.04
C VAL A 161 2.61 -1.78 7.94
N PHE A 162 2.53 -2.12 9.22
CA PHE A 162 1.95 -1.22 10.20
C PHE A 162 2.88 -0.01 10.40
N THR A 163 2.32 1.20 10.31
CA THR A 163 3.06 2.46 10.45
C THR A 163 2.37 3.38 11.45
N HIS A 164 3.13 4.23 12.10
CA HIS A 164 2.52 5.29 12.90
C HIS A 164 1.60 6.18 12.06
N GLU A 165 0.48 6.61 12.66
CA GLU A 165 -0.45 7.54 12.02
C GLU A 165 0.02 8.99 12.13
N HIS A 166 0.74 9.33 13.20
CA HIS A 166 1.13 10.69 13.51
C HIS A 166 2.28 11.19 12.62
N PHE A 167 2.03 12.30 11.97
CA PHE A 167 3.03 13.08 11.26
C PHE A 167 2.81 14.56 11.59
N HIS A 168 3.85 15.25 11.99
CA HIS A 168 3.76 16.67 12.29
C HIS A 168 3.83 17.52 11.04
N TRP A 169 2.70 17.97 10.54
CA TRP A 169 2.59 18.87 9.42
C TRP A 169 3.03 20.30 9.73
N HIS A 170 3.15 20.63 11.04
CA HIS A 170 3.43 22.00 11.52
C HIS A 170 2.40 23.01 10.99
N ASP A 171 2.88 24.12 10.42
CA ASP A 171 2.03 25.18 9.86
C ASP A 171 1.67 24.94 8.37
N ASP A 172 1.83 23.72 7.87
CA ASP A 172 1.55 23.40 6.48
C ASP A 172 0.08 23.66 6.13
N ARG A 173 -0.14 24.38 5.01
CA ARG A 173 -1.47 24.78 4.52
C ARG A 173 -1.55 24.65 3.01
N PRO A 174 -2.77 24.42 2.47
CA PRO A 174 -2.98 24.48 1.03
C PRO A 174 -2.58 25.84 0.47
N LEU A 175 -1.69 25.89 -0.50
CA LEU A 175 -1.14 27.11 -1.09
C LEU A 175 -2.19 27.87 -1.91
N ARG A 176 -3.09 27.15 -2.60
CA ARG A 176 -4.23 27.68 -3.36
C ARG A 176 -3.80 28.73 -4.39
N HIS A 177 -2.77 28.41 -5.19
CA HIS A 177 -2.37 29.28 -6.30
C HIS A 177 -3.56 29.55 -7.25
N PRO A 178 -3.77 30.81 -7.69
CA PRO A 178 -4.75 31.10 -8.73
C PRO A 178 -4.39 30.36 -10.02
N TRP A 179 -5.36 29.77 -10.71
CA TRP A 179 -5.12 29.06 -11.97
C TRP A 179 -4.37 29.89 -13.01
N SER A 180 -4.66 31.18 -13.10
CA SER A 180 -3.98 32.11 -14.02
C SER A 180 -2.49 32.31 -13.72
N LYS A 181 -2.00 31.84 -12.57
CA LYS A 181 -0.59 31.92 -12.13
C LYS A 181 0.04 30.55 -11.92
N THR A 182 -0.71 29.47 -12.21
CA THR A 182 -0.24 28.11 -11.97
C THR A 182 0.61 27.63 -13.17
N VAL A 183 1.83 27.21 -12.88
CA VAL A 183 2.74 26.52 -13.81
C VAL A 183 2.94 25.13 -13.27
N ILE A 184 2.37 24.13 -13.97
CA ILE A 184 2.44 22.72 -13.58
C ILE A 184 3.64 22.08 -14.28
N TYR A 185 4.45 21.35 -13.51
CA TYR A 185 5.54 20.53 -14.02
C TYR A 185 5.24 19.07 -13.69
N GLU A 186 4.87 18.31 -14.73
CA GLU A 186 4.67 16.86 -14.60
C GLU A 186 6.02 16.17 -14.53
N THR A 187 6.19 15.25 -13.58
CA THR A 187 7.45 14.55 -13.38
C THR A 187 7.27 13.17 -12.75
N HIS A 188 8.19 12.26 -13.09
CA HIS A 188 8.30 10.95 -12.47
C HIS A 188 9.33 10.99 -11.35
N VAL A 189 8.97 10.59 -10.12
CA VAL A 189 9.84 10.65 -8.93
C VAL A 189 11.23 10.07 -9.21
N ARG A 190 11.28 8.83 -9.71
CA ARG A 190 12.55 8.16 -10.02
C ARG A 190 13.23 8.80 -11.25
N GLY A 191 12.49 9.01 -12.33
CA GLY A 191 13.04 9.46 -13.61
C GLY A 191 13.71 10.82 -13.54
N PHE A 192 13.20 11.71 -12.71
CA PHE A 192 13.69 13.09 -12.62
C PHE A 192 15.11 13.18 -12.05
N THR A 193 15.51 12.24 -11.20
CA THR A 193 16.79 12.35 -10.50
C THR A 193 17.70 11.13 -10.62
N ILE A 194 17.26 10.02 -11.22
CA ILE A 194 18.04 8.77 -11.28
C ILE A 194 19.34 8.89 -12.08
N HIS A 195 19.38 9.75 -13.10
CA HIS A 195 20.57 9.92 -13.93
C HIS A 195 21.66 10.70 -13.14
N PRO A 196 22.95 10.31 -13.23
CA PRO A 196 24.03 10.97 -12.50
C PRO A 196 24.15 12.49 -12.74
N SER A 197 23.75 12.98 -13.93
CA SER A 197 23.73 14.41 -14.25
C SER A 197 22.77 15.21 -13.37
N SER A 198 21.88 14.56 -12.63
CA SER A 198 21.01 15.25 -11.67
C SER A 198 21.82 15.87 -10.53
N GLY A 199 22.95 15.28 -10.16
CA GLY A 199 23.83 15.79 -9.11
C GLY A 199 23.22 15.74 -7.70
N VAL A 200 22.18 14.93 -7.48
CA VAL A 200 21.55 14.77 -6.16
C VAL A 200 22.22 13.67 -5.36
N GLU A 201 22.12 13.76 -4.04
CA GLU A 201 22.66 12.75 -3.11
C GLU A 201 21.82 11.46 -3.09
N HIS A 202 20.47 11.59 -3.27
CA HIS A 202 19.52 10.48 -3.20
C HIS A 202 18.81 10.27 -4.55
N PRO A 203 19.49 9.79 -5.60
CA PRO A 203 18.93 9.69 -6.93
C PRO A 203 17.74 8.72 -7.00
N GLY A 204 16.69 9.11 -7.72
CA GLY A 204 15.50 8.30 -7.96
C GLY A 204 14.55 8.16 -6.78
N THR A 205 14.65 9.01 -5.75
CA THR A 205 13.87 8.92 -4.52
C THR A 205 13.05 10.19 -4.23
N TYR A 206 12.11 10.12 -3.28
CA TYR A 206 11.39 11.28 -2.76
C TYR A 206 12.36 12.34 -2.24
N ARG A 207 13.43 11.93 -1.55
CA ARG A 207 14.45 12.84 -1.04
C ARG A 207 15.23 13.51 -2.16
N GLY A 208 15.63 12.76 -3.19
CA GLY A 208 16.27 13.31 -4.37
C GLY A 208 15.40 14.32 -5.10
N LEU A 209 14.09 14.10 -5.12
CA LEU A 209 13.15 15.07 -5.67
C LEU A 209 13.10 16.36 -4.83
N MET A 210 13.16 16.26 -3.49
CA MET A 210 13.27 17.45 -2.61
C MET A 210 14.53 18.28 -2.90
N GLU A 211 15.66 17.63 -3.22
CA GLU A 211 16.91 18.32 -3.56
C GLU A 211 16.79 19.18 -4.83
N LYS A 212 15.80 18.91 -5.69
CA LYS A 212 15.50 19.69 -6.90
C LYS A 212 14.54 20.85 -6.71
N ILE A 213 14.05 21.09 -5.50
CA ILE A 213 13.18 22.23 -5.20
C ILE A 213 13.79 23.58 -5.64
N PRO A 214 15.08 23.89 -5.39
CA PRO A 214 15.67 25.14 -5.86
C PRO A 214 15.60 25.31 -7.38
N TYR A 215 15.92 24.26 -8.13
CA TYR A 215 15.83 24.24 -9.59
C TYR A 215 14.40 24.51 -10.09
N LEU A 216 13.40 23.84 -9.51
CA LEU A 216 11.99 24.01 -9.88
C LEU A 216 11.49 25.44 -9.58
N LYS A 217 11.96 26.04 -8.48
CA LYS A 217 11.68 27.44 -8.15
C LYS A 217 12.29 28.41 -9.14
N GLU A 218 13.55 28.21 -9.53
CA GLU A 218 14.24 29.02 -10.53
C GLU A 218 13.52 28.94 -11.88
N LEU A 219 13.00 27.76 -12.23
CA LEU A 219 12.20 27.55 -13.44
C LEU A 219 10.81 28.22 -13.39
N GLY A 220 10.39 28.69 -12.21
CA GLY A 220 9.07 29.33 -12.02
C GLY A 220 7.91 28.36 -11.84
N VAL A 221 8.19 27.10 -11.52
CA VAL A 221 7.18 26.08 -11.26
C VAL A 221 6.43 26.41 -9.96
N THR A 222 5.11 26.35 -10.00
CA THR A 222 4.22 26.57 -8.84
C THR A 222 3.49 25.32 -8.39
N ALA A 223 3.47 24.28 -9.22
CA ALA A 223 2.93 22.97 -8.87
C ALA A 223 3.73 21.86 -9.57
N VAL A 224 4.04 20.80 -8.85
CA VAL A 224 4.53 19.55 -9.44
C VAL A 224 3.39 18.54 -9.51
N GLU A 225 3.23 17.92 -10.68
CA GLU A 225 2.34 16.78 -10.86
C GLU A 225 3.18 15.51 -10.88
N LEU A 226 2.99 14.68 -9.85
CA LEU A 226 3.75 13.45 -9.72
C LEU A 226 3.01 12.32 -10.44
N MET A 227 3.68 11.73 -11.46
CA MET A 227 3.25 10.46 -12.03
C MET A 227 3.07 9.42 -10.92
N PRO A 228 2.37 8.29 -11.15
CA PRO A 228 1.91 7.43 -10.08
C PRO A 228 2.94 7.11 -9.01
N VAL A 229 2.56 7.39 -7.76
CA VAL A 229 3.35 7.15 -6.54
C VAL A 229 2.73 6.10 -5.64
N HIS A 230 1.60 5.51 -6.02
CA HIS A 230 1.04 4.35 -5.35
C HIS A 230 1.97 3.15 -5.47
N GLU A 231 1.91 2.20 -4.53
CA GLU A 231 2.68 0.97 -4.66
C GLU A 231 2.20 0.15 -5.86
N PHE A 232 3.14 -0.26 -6.70
CA PHE A 232 2.92 -1.09 -7.89
C PHE A 232 4.06 -2.10 -8.06
N ASN A 233 3.81 -3.20 -8.78
CA ASN A 233 4.85 -4.16 -9.10
C ASN A 233 5.67 -3.68 -10.31
N GLU A 234 6.88 -3.23 -10.06
CA GLU A 234 7.81 -2.79 -11.12
C GLU A 234 8.43 -3.94 -11.93
N TYR A 235 8.34 -5.17 -11.43
CA TYR A 235 8.84 -6.38 -12.11
C TYR A 235 7.81 -7.00 -13.05
N HIS A 236 6.56 -6.57 -13.00
CA HIS A 236 5.48 -7.04 -13.85
C HIS A 236 5.43 -6.24 -15.16
N ALA A 237 6.36 -6.53 -16.08
CA ALA A 237 6.33 -5.97 -17.43
C ALA A 237 6.63 -7.06 -18.47
N ALA A 238 5.93 -6.99 -19.58
CA ALA A 238 6.19 -7.91 -20.69
C ALA A 238 7.38 -7.44 -21.52
N GLY A 239 8.30 -8.37 -21.86
CA GLY A 239 9.39 -8.14 -22.79
C GLY A 239 10.78 -8.10 -22.17
N ILE A 240 11.76 -8.08 -23.04
CA ILE A 240 13.19 -8.05 -22.72
C ILE A 240 13.80 -6.82 -23.36
N ASN A 241 14.61 -6.09 -22.63
CA ASN A 241 15.38 -4.97 -23.15
C ASN A 241 16.41 -5.51 -24.17
N PRO A 242 16.34 -5.11 -25.44
CA PRO A 242 17.19 -5.66 -26.50
C PRO A 242 18.67 -5.28 -26.35
N GLN A 243 18.98 -4.21 -25.60
CA GLN A 243 20.36 -3.78 -25.40
C GLN A 243 21.03 -4.48 -24.22
N THR A 244 20.29 -4.82 -23.18
CA THR A 244 20.84 -5.38 -21.94
C THR A 244 20.52 -6.85 -21.74
N GLY A 245 19.57 -7.41 -22.51
CA GLY A 245 19.06 -8.79 -22.34
C GLY A 245 18.28 -9.01 -21.04
N LYS A 246 17.99 -7.97 -20.28
CA LYS A 246 17.25 -8.06 -19.02
C LYS A 246 15.76 -7.84 -19.22
N PRO A 247 14.89 -8.42 -18.35
CA PRO A 247 13.47 -8.11 -18.34
C PRO A 247 13.21 -6.61 -18.25
N LEU A 248 12.23 -6.14 -19.00
CA LEU A 248 11.73 -4.77 -18.85
C LEU A 248 11.06 -4.62 -17.47
N ARG A 249 10.99 -3.39 -17.00
CA ARG A 249 10.30 -3.05 -15.77
C ARG A 249 9.13 -2.13 -16.07
N ASN A 250 8.07 -2.28 -15.29
CA ASN A 250 7.01 -1.29 -15.27
C ASN A 250 7.58 0.02 -14.72
N TYR A 251 7.64 1.02 -15.57
CA TYR A 251 8.21 2.31 -15.23
C TYR A 251 7.16 3.30 -14.75
N TRP A 252 5.99 3.28 -15.40
CA TRP A 252 4.97 4.31 -15.24
C TRP A 252 4.11 4.13 -13.97
N GLY A 253 3.85 2.89 -13.56
CA GLY A 253 3.12 2.58 -12.33
C GLY A 253 1.60 2.79 -12.39
N TYR A 254 1.00 2.78 -13.60
CA TYR A 254 -0.46 2.94 -13.77
C TYR A 254 -1.26 1.67 -13.46
N ASP A 255 -0.71 0.74 -12.72
CA ASP A 255 -1.34 -0.50 -12.27
C ASP A 255 -1.08 -0.73 -10.76
N PRO A 256 -1.66 0.11 -9.90
CA PRO A 256 -1.42 0.07 -8.46
C PRO A 256 -1.90 -1.24 -7.84
N VAL A 257 -1.17 -1.70 -6.82
CA VAL A 257 -1.55 -2.83 -5.96
C VAL A 257 -2.07 -2.37 -4.60
N ALA A 258 -1.74 -1.14 -4.20
CA ALA A 258 -2.20 -0.54 -2.95
C ALA A 258 -2.42 0.97 -3.13
N PHE A 259 -3.67 1.42 -2.91
CA PHE A 259 -4.08 2.80 -3.19
C PHE A 259 -3.67 3.82 -2.13
N PHE A 260 -3.29 3.37 -0.93
CA PHE A 260 -2.94 4.25 0.19
C PHE A 260 -1.48 4.14 0.61
N ALA A 261 -0.72 3.27 -0.06
CA ALA A 261 0.70 3.04 0.21
C ALA A 261 1.56 3.75 -0.84
N PRO A 262 2.47 4.66 -0.43
CA PRO A 262 3.46 5.21 -1.34
C PRO A 262 4.45 4.13 -1.79
N LYS A 263 4.95 4.26 -3.03
CA LYS A 263 5.91 3.35 -3.66
C LYS A 263 7.17 3.20 -2.81
N ALA A 264 7.42 1.97 -2.34
CA ALA A 264 8.51 1.67 -1.41
C ALA A 264 9.90 1.90 -2.05
N SER A 265 10.07 1.56 -3.34
CA SER A 265 11.36 1.73 -4.03
C SER A 265 11.73 3.19 -4.32
N TYR A 266 10.81 4.15 -4.09
CA TYR A 266 11.11 5.59 -4.18
C TYR A 266 11.60 6.19 -2.85
N SER A 267 11.70 5.40 -1.79
CA SER A 267 12.26 5.85 -0.53
C SER A 267 13.77 5.64 -0.47
N SER A 268 14.50 6.64 0.02
CA SER A 268 15.93 6.52 0.33
C SER A 268 16.19 5.87 1.70
N ALA A 269 15.18 5.84 2.57
CA ALA A 269 15.30 5.41 3.96
C ALA A 269 14.85 3.96 4.20
N GLY A 270 14.40 3.24 3.16
CA GLY A 270 13.96 1.85 3.25
C GLY A 270 12.48 1.64 2.95
N GLY A 271 12.04 0.37 3.00
CA GLY A 271 10.71 -0.10 2.59
C GLY A 271 9.91 -0.79 3.70
N LEU A 272 10.13 -0.46 4.97
CA LEU A 272 9.37 -0.97 6.12
C LEU A 272 8.55 0.14 6.80
N GLY A 273 7.91 0.99 5.99
CA GLY A 273 7.08 2.10 6.45
C GLY A 273 7.75 3.48 6.32
N GLN A 274 9.07 3.54 6.13
CA GLN A 274 9.82 4.79 5.98
C GLN A 274 9.38 5.57 4.73
N GLN A 275 8.97 4.89 3.66
CA GLN A 275 8.46 5.51 2.44
C GLN A 275 7.26 6.43 2.70
N LYS A 276 6.39 6.08 3.64
CA LYS A 276 5.25 6.93 4.02
C LYS A 276 5.71 8.24 4.67
N LEU A 277 6.72 8.16 5.53
CA LEU A 277 7.29 9.33 6.20
C LEU A 277 8.00 10.23 5.19
N GLU A 278 8.90 9.66 4.38
CA GLU A 278 9.68 10.39 3.38
C GLU A 278 8.78 11.06 2.33
N PHE A 279 7.71 10.39 1.88
CA PHE A 279 6.71 10.97 1.00
C PHE A 279 6.03 12.20 1.63
N LYS A 280 5.62 12.12 2.91
CA LYS A 280 5.01 13.24 3.62
C LYS A 280 5.99 14.40 3.84
N GLU A 281 7.25 14.10 4.13
CA GLU A 281 8.34 15.08 4.24
C GLU A 281 8.56 15.80 2.91
N MET A 282 8.54 15.07 1.80
CA MET A 282 8.62 15.64 0.45
C MET A 282 7.48 16.62 0.20
N VAL A 283 6.23 16.22 0.43
CA VAL A 283 5.06 17.10 0.24
C VAL A 283 5.21 18.38 1.07
N ARG A 284 5.55 18.24 2.36
CA ARG A 284 5.77 19.39 3.24
C ARG A 284 6.90 20.30 2.76
N ALA A 285 7.99 19.74 2.23
CA ALA A 285 9.10 20.51 1.70
C ALA A 285 8.71 21.31 0.46
N PHE A 286 7.95 20.73 -0.46
CA PHE A 286 7.39 21.43 -1.61
C PHE A 286 6.46 22.56 -1.21
N HIS A 287 5.52 22.30 -0.31
CA HIS A 287 4.59 23.33 0.21
C HIS A 287 5.35 24.48 0.88
N LYS A 288 6.36 24.18 1.70
CA LYS A 288 7.20 25.20 2.34
C LYS A 288 7.95 26.05 1.29
N ALA A 289 8.28 25.49 0.14
CA ALA A 289 8.92 26.18 -0.96
C ALA A 289 7.94 27.00 -1.82
N GLY A 290 6.64 26.92 -1.57
CA GLY A 290 5.58 27.56 -2.34
C GLY A 290 5.18 26.78 -3.60
N ILE A 291 5.43 25.48 -3.66
CA ILE A 291 5.09 24.59 -4.77
C ILE A 291 4.01 23.61 -4.31
N GLU A 292 2.86 23.57 -5.01
CA GLU A 292 1.80 22.58 -4.77
C GLU A 292 2.23 21.20 -5.28
N VAL A 293 1.69 20.13 -4.68
CA VAL A 293 1.89 18.75 -5.13
C VAL A 293 0.56 18.19 -5.61
N ILE A 294 0.53 17.76 -6.86
CA ILE A 294 -0.58 17.09 -7.52
C ILE A 294 -0.18 15.63 -7.69
N LEU A 295 -1.10 14.71 -7.43
CA LEU A 295 -0.86 13.27 -7.63
C LEU A 295 -1.68 12.80 -8.82
N ASP A 296 -0.99 12.19 -9.80
CA ASP A 296 -1.65 11.42 -10.84
C ASP A 296 -2.00 10.03 -10.28
N VAL A 297 -3.29 9.70 -10.28
CA VAL A 297 -3.83 8.54 -9.55
C VAL A 297 -4.71 7.67 -10.42
N VAL A 298 -4.60 6.35 -10.24
CA VAL A 298 -5.44 5.35 -10.87
C VAL A 298 -6.28 4.66 -9.79
N PHE A 299 -7.61 4.84 -9.84
CA PHE A 299 -8.55 4.17 -8.94
C PHE A 299 -9.53 3.24 -9.65
N ASN A 300 -9.49 3.16 -10.98
CA ASN A 300 -10.44 2.39 -11.79
C ASN A 300 -9.98 0.95 -12.07
N HIS A 301 -8.71 0.61 -11.79
CA HIS A 301 -8.18 -0.74 -11.92
C HIS A 301 -6.97 -0.95 -11.00
N THR A 302 -6.55 -2.21 -10.90
CA THR A 302 -5.36 -2.67 -10.19
C THR A 302 -4.46 -3.48 -11.12
N ALA A 303 -3.25 -3.84 -10.66
CA ALA A 303 -2.24 -4.56 -11.44
C ALA A 303 -2.68 -5.97 -11.89
N GLU A 304 -3.68 -6.56 -11.27
CA GLU A 304 -4.10 -7.94 -11.52
C GLU A 304 -4.95 -8.05 -12.81
N GLY A 305 -4.31 -7.80 -13.99
CA GLY A 305 -4.94 -7.74 -15.33
C GLY A 305 -5.74 -8.94 -15.74
N GLU A 306 -5.26 -10.12 -15.43
CA GLU A 306 -5.85 -11.40 -15.81
C GLU A 306 -6.26 -12.24 -14.59
N ASP A 307 -6.06 -11.72 -13.35
CA ASP A 307 -6.12 -12.52 -12.15
C ASP A 307 -7.26 -12.22 -11.19
N VAL A 308 -7.53 -13.20 -10.40
CA VAL A 308 -8.53 -13.41 -9.36
C VAL A 308 -8.56 -12.31 -8.31
N TYR A 309 -7.43 -11.68 -8.02
CA TYR A 309 -7.32 -10.52 -7.13
C TYR A 309 -8.20 -9.36 -7.61
N LYS A 310 -8.30 -9.10 -8.88
CA LYS A 310 -9.11 -8.01 -9.45
C LYS A 310 -10.56 -8.07 -9.02
N ARG A 311 -11.17 -9.24 -9.06
CA ARG A 311 -12.59 -9.33 -8.73
C ARG A 311 -12.85 -9.24 -7.24
N GLN A 312 -11.97 -9.77 -6.39
CA GLN A 312 -12.11 -9.60 -4.95
C GLN A 312 -11.84 -8.17 -4.49
N VAL A 313 -10.94 -7.45 -5.17
CA VAL A 313 -10.63 -6.06 -4.87
C VAL A 313 -11.55 -5.10 -5.64
N VAL A 314 -11.92 -5.38 -6.89
CA VAL A 314 -12.76 -4.50 -7.74
C VAL A 314 -14.24 -4.53 -7.36
N GLU A 315 -14.81 -5.68 -7.01
CA GLU A 315 -16.14 -5.68 -6.37
C GLU A 315 -16.12 -4.91 -5.04
N ARG A 316 -14.99 -4.96 -4.33
CA ARG A 316 -14.75 -4.14 -3.14
C ARG A 316 -14.52 -2.67 -3.46
N ILE A 317 -13.88 -2.32 -4.57
CA ILE A 317 -13.67 -0.92 -4.97
C ILE A 317 -15.00 -0.29 -5.37
N ALA A 318 -15.88 -0.99 -6.07
CA ALA A 318 -17.22 -0.48 -6.39
C ALA A 318 -18.07 -0.31 -5.12
N ASP A 319 -18.07 -1.28 -4.21
CA ASP A 319 -18.74 -1.16 -2.91
C ASP A 319 -18.02 -0.15 -1.99
N GLN A 320 -16.69 -0.07 -2.07
CA GLN A 320 -15.88 0.90 -1.35
C GLN A 320 -15.99 2.29 -1.95
N GLN A 321 -16.15 2.43 -3.27
CA GLN A 321 -16.39 3.72 -3.90
C GLN A 321 -17.71 4.32 -3.38
N GLN A 322 -18.79 3.52 -3.26
CA GLN A 322 -20.01 3.96 -2.60
C GLN A 322 -19.80 4.29 -1.12
N PHE A 323 -18.93 3.55 -0.42
CA PHE A 323 -18.58 3.82 0.96
C PHE A 323 -17.69 5.07 1.07
N LEU A 324 -16.69 5.22 0.20
CA LEU A 324 -15.81 6.39 0.13
C LEU A 324 -16.59 7.64 -0.27
N ASP A 325 -17.54 7.55 -1.20
CA ASP A 325 -18.42 8.66 -1.58
C ASP A 325 -19.32 9.12 -0.43
N ARG A 326 -19.78 8.19 0.42
CA ARG A 326 -20.54 8.50 1.63
C ARG A 326 -19.69 9.05 2.78
N HIS A 327 -18.39 8.72 2.83
CA HIS A 327 -17.49 9.02 3.94
C HIS A 327 -16.27 9.84 3.52
N ALA A 328 -16.17 10.30 2.27
CA ALA A 328 -15.05 11.06 1.72
C ALA A 328 -14.61 12.25 2.58
N GLU A 329 -15.54 12.82 3.35
CA GLU A 329 -15.23 13.90 4.30
C GLU A 329 -14.33 13.48 5.45
N LYS A 330 -14.31 12.18 5.81
CA LYS A 330 -13.52 11.63 6.92
C LYS A 330 -12.17 11.05 6.48
N PHE A 331 -12.01 10.68 5.20
CA PHE A 331 -10.85 9.96 4.69
C PHE A 331 -9.78 10.84 4.03
N CYS A 332 -10.09 12.09 3.75
CA CYS A 332 -9.15 13.02 3.15
C CYS A 332 -8.25 13.67 4.21
N CYS A 333 -7.38 12.90 4.84
CA CYS A 333 -6.38 13.41 5.77
C CYS A 333 -5.04 13.71 5.11
N VAL A 334 -5.07 14.23 3.88
CA VAL A 334 -4.04 15.05 3.28
C VAL A 334 -4.76 16.08 2.40
N GLN A 335 -5.03 17.20 2.96
CA GLN A 335 -5.31 18.55 2.42
C GLN A 335 -5.87 18.75 0.99
N GLN A 336 -6.68 17.83 0.45
CA GLN A 336 -7.27 18.02 -0.89
C GLN A 336 -8.81 17.97 -0.92
N ARG A 337 -9.49 18.14 0.22
CA ARG A 337 -10.96 17.99 0.35
C ARG A 337 -11.82 18.75 -0.67
N GLN A 338 -11.34 19.81 -1.31
CA GLN A 338 -12.13 20.60 -2.25
C GLN A 338 -11.78 20.44 -3.72
N ARG A 339 -10.54 20.09 -4.06
CA ARG A 339 -10.12 19.93 -5.48
C ARG A 339 -10.43 18.54 -6.03
N MET A 340 -10.32 17.48 -5.24
CA MET A 340 -10.72 16.12 -5.66
C MET A 340 -12.23 16.00 -5.94
N ARG A 341 -13.08 16.71 -5.21
CA ARG A 341 -14.53 16.80 -5.53
C ARG A 341 -14.81 17.38 -6.91
N PHE A 342 -13.98 18.25 -7.41
CA PHE A 342 -14.17 18.88 -8.72
C PHE A 342 -13.75 17.96 -9.87
N LEU A 343 -12.63 17.25 -9.74
CA LEU A 343 -12.13 16.32 -10.76
C LEU A 343 -12.98 15.04 -10.86
N LEU A 344 -13.42 14.47 -9.74
CA LEU A 344 -14.33 13.31 -9.73
C LEU A 344 -15.70 13.62 -10.34
N ARG A 345 -16.23 14.85 -10.20
CA ARG A 345 -17.49 15.26 -10.84
C ARG A 345 -17.37 15.40 -12.35
N GLN A 346 -16.23 15.77 -12.90
CA GLN A 346 -16.06 15.88 -14.35
C GLN A 346 -15.84 14.52 -15.03
N SER A 347 -15.28 13.51 -14.35
CA SER A 347 -15.10 12.16 -14.89
C SER A 347 -16.40 11.32 -14.93
N ILE A 348 -17.47 11.75 -14.24
CA ILE A 348 -18.77 11.05 -14.18
C ILE A 348 -19.79 11.69 -15.13
N ALA A 349 -19.49 12.86 -15.68
CA ALA A 349 -20.40 13.61 -16.56
C ALA A 349 -20.01 13.57 -18.05
N GLY A 350 -19.05 12.68 -18.44
CA GLY A 350 -18.64 12.46 -19.83
C GLY A 350 -18.94 11.06 -20.31
#